data_26c2281958303c5bab6b6a4fcadf5340
#
_entry.id   26c2281958303c5bab6b6a4fcadf5340
#
_cell.length_a   1.000
_cell.length_b   1.000
_cell.length_c   1.000
_cell.angle_alpha   90.00
_cell.angle_beta   90.00
_cell.angle_gamma   90.00
#
_symmetry.space_group_name_H-M   'P 1'
#
loop_
_entity.id
_entity.type
_entity.pdbx_description
1 polymer ?
#
loop_
_entity_poly.entity_id
_entity_poly.type
_entity_poly.pdbx_seq_one_letter_code
_entity_poly.pdbx_strand_id
1 'polypeptide(L)'
;ADDTGSSDTQPADNTAVSNAEEGPVYNFDAPKEGEKIAVITVKDFGEIKIKLFPEQAQKGVENFIGLADMNYYDELIFHRIIPHFMNQGGDPTGTGMAGNSMWGGQFDGGIPEGLYHFSGAVAYANSGSTSTDGSQFYIVNTDPGEYELGGTRLEDGSVHYYETFEEAGMTQPKNVQKLYKEYGGTPFLDGNYTVFGQVFEGMDVVRAMGQVETDENDKPLTQVQMESVRIVEYTGE
;
A
#
# COMPACT_ATOMS: atom_id res chain seq x y z
N ALA A 1 5.58 13.47 -62.54
CA ALA A 1 6.56 13.01 -61.55
C ALA A 1 5.89 13.11 -60.19
N ASP A 2 5.23 12.04 -59.79
CA ASP A 2 4.61 11.86 -58.49
C ASP A 2 5.60 11.10 -57.59
N ASP A 3 5.92 11.71 -56.47
CA ASP A 3 6.65 11.06 -55.40
C ASP A 3 5.72 10.92 -54.21
N THR A 4 5.18 9.70 -54.03
CA THR A 4 4.39 9.33 -52.87
C THR A 4 5.30 8.68 -51.83
N GLY A 5 5.80 9.51 -50.90
CA GLY A 5 6.51 9.02 -49.71
C GLY A 5 5.52 8.33 -48.75
N SER A 6 5.62 7.02 -48.69
CA SER A 6 4.97 6.19 -47.68
C SER A 6 5.74 6.35 -46.37
N SER A 7 5.10 6.95 -45.37
CA SER A 7 5.61 6.98 -44.00
C SER A 7 5.17 5.68 -43.28
N ASP A 8 6.05 4.69 -43.27
CA ASP A 8 5.96 3.52 -42.37
C ASP A 8 6.17 3.99 -40.93
N THR A 9 5.07 4.21 -40.21
CA THR A 9 5.12 4.30 -38.75
C THR A 9 5.10 2.88 -38.18
N GLN A 10 6.29 2.37 -37.86
CA GLN A 10 6.43 1.19 -37.04
C GLN A 10 5.75 1.45 -35.67
N PRO A 11 4.93 0.52 -35.17
CA PRO A 11 4.44 0.60 -33.80
C PRO A 11 5.65 0.46 -32.86
N ALA A 12 5.74 1.35 -31.89
CA ALA A 12 6.73 1.29 -30.83
C ALA A 12 6.63 -0.06 -30.13
N ASP A 13 7.70 -0.84 -30.20
CA ASP A 13 7.89 -2.10 -29.48
C ASP A 13 7.99 -1.78 -27.98
N ASN A 14 6.89 -1.92 -27.28
CA ASN A 14 6.76 -1.64 -25.85
C ASN A 14 7.03 -2.90 -24.99
N THR A 15 7.91 -3.79 -25.48
CA THR A 15 8.37 -4.98 -24.76
C THR A 15 9.78 -4.79 -24.19
N ALA A 16 10.03 -3.67 -23.51
CA ALA A 16 11.15 -3.62 -22.56
C ALA A 16 10.64 -4.16 -21.20
N VAL A 17 10.48 -5.48 -21.11
CA VAL A 17 10.40 -6.17 -19.80
C VAL A 17 11.74 -5.89 -19.12
N SER A 18 11.75 -4.98 -18.17
CA SER A 18 12.94 -4.65 -17.39
C SER A 18 13.30 -5.87 -16.52
N ASN A 19 14.17 -6.74 -17.03
CA ASN A 19 14.86 -7.76 -16.25
C ASN A 19 16.01 -7.13 -15.45
N ALA A 20 15.78 -5.96 -14.82
CA ALA A 20 16.77 -5.33 -13.97
C ALA A 20 17.14 -6.29 -12.83
N GLU A 21 18.41 -6.57 -12.67
CA GLU A 21 18.92 -7.41 -11.57
C GLU A 21 18.68 -6.74 -10.22
N GLU A 22 18.81 -5.41 -10.14
CA GLU A 22 18.65 -4.62 -8.93
C GLU A 22 17.86 -3.34 -9.22
N GLY A 23 17.01 -2.97 -8.25
CA GLY A 23 16.27 -1.71 -8.19
C GLY A 23 16.33 -1.13 -6.78
N PRO A 24 16.03 0.18 -6.62
CA PRO A 24 16.00 0.80 -5.30
C PRO A 24 14.91 0.17 -4.43
N VAL A 25 15.18 0.08 -3.13
CA VAL A 25 14.20 -0.35 -2.11
C VAL A 25 14.42 0.50 -0.86
N TYR A 26 13.44 1.30 -0.50
CA TYR A 26 13.49 2.19 0.66
C TYR A 26 12.66 1.71 1.84
N ASN A 27 11.75 0.74 1.65
CA ASN A 27 10.85 0.24 2.70
C ASN A 27 11.57 -0.15 4.00
N PHE A 28 12.77 -0.71 3.91
CA PHE A 28 13.51 -1.21 5.07
C PHE A 28 14.51 -0.20 5.66
N ASP A 29 14.53 1.02 5.14
CA ASP A 29 15.33 2.09 5.74
C ASP A 29 14.78 2.42 7.14
N ALA A 30 15.60 2.36 8.16
CA ALA A 30 15.20 2.76 9.51
C ALA A 30 14.92 4.28 9.56
N PRO A 31 13.97 4.74 10.38
CA PRO A 31 13.80 6.17 10.62
C PRO A 31 15.06 6.74 11.30
N LYS A 32 15.41 7.98 10.97
CA LYS A 32 16.52 8.72 11.58
C LYS A 32 15.99 9.66 12.66
N GLU A 33 16.81 9.91 13.67
CA GLU A 33 16.48 10.89 14.71
C GLU A 33 16.09 12.24 14.10
N GLY A 34 14.96 12.80 14.57
CA GLY A 34 14.37 14.03 14.04
C GLY A 34 13.47 13.87 12.82
N GLU A 35 13.42 12.69 12.19
CA GLU A 35 12.43 12.42 11.15
C GLU A 35 11.02 12.31 11.74
N LYS A 36 10.03 12.79 10.97
CA LYS A 36 8.62 12.59 11.32
C LYS A 36 8.21 11.15 11.06
N ILE A 37 7.63 10.53 12.07
CA ILE A 37 6.98 9.23 11.98
C ILE A 37 5.50 9.37 12.33
N ALA A 38 4.68 8.41 11.90
CA ALA A 38 3.30 8.32 12.36
C ALA A 38 3.16 7.24 13.42
N VAL A 39 2.35 7.52 14.44
CA VAL A 39 1.95 6.56 15.47
C VAL A 39 0.44 6.43 15.42
N ILE A 40 -0.04 5.23 15.14
CA ILE A 40 -1.45 4.85 15.21
C ILE A 40 -1.67 4.08 16.50
N THR A 41 -2.49 4.61 17.40
CA THR A 41 -2.94 3.88 18.59
C THR A 41 -4.24 3.16 18.23
N VAL A 42 -4.23 1.84 18.26
CA VAL A 42 -5.40 1.00 17.97
C VAL A 42 -5.97 0.47 19.28
N LYS A 43 -7.23 0.78 19.53
CA LYS A 43 -7.95 0.41 20.75
C LYS A 43 -7.90 -1.09 20.97
N ASP A 44 -7.51 -1.49 22.19
CA ASP A 44 -7.39 -2.88 22.65
C ASP A 44 -6.30 -3.72 21.94
N PHE A 45 -5.54 -3.14 20.99
CA PHE A 45 -4.46 -3.83 20.27
C PHE A 45 -3.08 -3.27 20.57
N GLY A 46 -2.91 -1.94 20.59
CA GLY A 46 -1.62 -1.29 20.85
C GLY A 46 -1.24 -0.25 19.81
N GLU A 47 0.05 0.03 19.72
CA GLU A 47 0.59 1.06 18.83
C GLU A 47 1.26 0.46 17.60
N ILE A 48 1.12 1.17 16.47
CA ILE A 48 1.78 0.90 15.21
C ILE A 48 2.60 2.12 14.86
N LYS A 49 3.92 1.98 14.71
CA LYS A 49 4.81 3.06 14.30
C LYS A 49 5.20 2.90 12.83
N ILE A 50 5.03 3.98 12.07
CA ILE A 50 5.19 4.00 10.62
C ILE A 50 6.25 5.02 10.25
N LYS A 51 7.31 4.57 9.56
CA LYS A 51 8.20 5.45 8.83
C LYS A 51 7.48 6.00 7.61
N LEU A 52 7.59 7.31 7.41
CA LEU A 52 7.05 8.01 6.24
C LEU A 52 8.18 8.30 5.23
N PHE A 53 7.85 8.33 3.93
CA PHE A 53 8.81 8.52 2.84
C PHE A 53 8.53 9.80 2.05
N PRO A 54 8.80 10.99 2.63
CA PRO A 54 8.47 12.27 1.97
C PRO A 54 9.27 12.53 0.70
N GLU A 55 10.45 11.95 0.53
CA GLU A 55 11.27 12.11 -0.68
C GLU A 55 10.70 11.31 -1.85
N GLN A 56 10.15 10.11 -1.61
CA GLN A 56 9.62 9.21 -2.63
C GLN A 56 8.13 9.45 -2.90
N ALA A 57 7.35 9.76 -1.86
CA ALA A 57 5.90 9.88 -1.89
C ALA A 57 5.43 11.22 -1.29
N GLN A 58 5.98 12.34 -1.75
CA GLN A 58 5.78 13.66 -1.15
C GLN A 58 4.31 13.98 -0.89
N LYS A 59 3.46 13.94 -1.92
CA LYS A 59 2.03 14.27 -1.77
C LYS A 59 1.28 13.30 -0.86
N GLY A 60 1.61 12.00 -0.94
CA GLY A 60 1.03 10.99 -0.07
C GLY A 60 1.35 11.27 1.40
N VAL A 61 2.61 11.56 1.69
CA VAL A 61 3.05 11.90 3.06
C VAL A 61 2.46 13.23 3.53
N GLU A 62 2.45 14.29 2.70
CA GLU A 62 1.83 15.57 3.04
C GLU A 62 0.35 15.41 3.38
N ASN A 63 -0.39 14.65 2.58
CA ASN A 63 -1.81 14.37 2.83
C ASN A 63 -2.02 13.64 4.16
N PHE A 64 -1.26 12.57 4.41
CA PHE A 64 -1.40 11.79 5.63
C PHE A 64 -1.08 12.62 6.88
N ILE A 65 0.02 13.37 6.86
CA ILE A 65 0.41 14.28 7.95
C ILE A 65 -0.69 15.33 8.16
N GLY A 66 -1.16 15.99 7.11
CA GLY A 66 -2.18 17.03 7.22
C GLY A 66 -3.49 16.52 7.79
N LEU A 67 -3.94 15.33 7.40
CA LEU A 67 -5.13 14.70 7.98
C LEU A 67 -4.91 14.30 9.45
N ALA A 68 -3.74 13.75 9.79
CA ALA A 68 -3.39 13.39 11.17
C ALA A 68 -3.33 14.64 12.07
N ASP A 69 -2.72 15.74 11.62
CA ASP A 69 -2.63 17.00 12.35
C ASP A 69 -4.00 17.64 12.60
N MET A 70 -4.99 17.36 11.73
CA MET A 70 -6.39 17.76 11.94
C MET A 70 -7.18 16.80 12.82
N ASN A 71 -6.56 15.75 13.38
CA ASN A 71 -7.20 14.64 14.10
C ASN A 71 -8.29 13.93 13.26
N TYR A 72 -8.17 13.97 11.94
CA TYR A 72 -9.17 13.41 11.02
C TYR A 72 -9.38 11.91 11.23
N TYR A 73 -8.32 11.18 11.56
CA TYR A 73 -8.35 9.73 11.73
C TYR A 73 -8.81 9.29 13.12
N ASP A 74 -8.92 10.20 14.10
CA ASP A 74 -9.31 9.86 15.46
C ASP A 74 -10.72 9.26 15.47
N GLU A 75 -10.85 8.15 16.19
CA GLU A 75 -12.08 7.37 16.33
C GLU A 75 -12.58 6.67 15.04
N LEU A 76 -11.88 6.81 13.90
CA LEU A 76 -12.21 6.05 12.70
C LEU A 76 -11.86 4.57 12.87
N ILE A 77 -12.52 3.72 12.08
CA ILE A 77 -12.35 2.28 12.15
C ILE A 77 -11.57 1.73 10.95
N PHE A 78 -10.95 0.58 11.15
CA PHE A 78 -10.58 -0.30 10.05
C PHE A 78 -11.84 -1.04 9.62
N HIS A 79 -12.45 -0.57 8.54
CA HIS A 79 -13.76 -1.03 8.07
C HIS A 79 -13.71 -2.29 7.20
N ARG A 80 -12.50 -2.65 6.72
CA ARG A 80 -12.27 -3.85 5.92
C ARG A 80 -10.95 -4.48 6.32
N ILE A 81 -11.00 -5.75 6.76
CA ILE A 81 -9.83 -6.52 7.18
C ILE A 81 -9.88 -7.88 6.49
N ILE A 82 -8.81 -8.22 5.79
CA ILE A 82 -8.63 -9.54 5.19
C ILE A 82 -7.35 -10.14 5.77
N PRO A 83 -7.43 -11.29 6.45
CA PRO A 83 -6.26 -12.01 6.93
C PRO A 83 -5.25 -12.28 5.83
N HIS A 84 -3.96 -12.18 6.13
CA HIS A 84 -2.85 -12.43 5.19
C HIS A 84 -2.86 -11.53 3.94
N PHE A 85 -3.59 -10.42 3.99
CA PHE A 85 -3.66 -9.44 2.91
C PHE A 85 -3.49 -8.01 3.43
N MET A 86 -4.55 -7.39 4.00
CA MET A 86 -4.47 -6.00 4.44
C MET A 86 -5.55 -5.61 5.46
N ASN A 87 -5.26 -4.56 6.23
CA ASN A 87 -6.18 -3.86 7.12
C ASN A 87 -6.46 -2.47 6.53
N GLN A 88 -7.69 -2.18 6.10
CA GLN A 88 -8.07 -0.92 5.44
C GLN A 88 -8.96 -0.06 6.35
N GLY A 89 -8.61 1.22 6.46
CA GLY A 89 -9.34 2.22 7.24
C GLY A 89 -9.25 3.61 6.63
N GLY A 90 -9.56 4.64 7.45
CA GLY A 90 -9.46 6.05 7.04
C GLY A 90 -10.69 6.60 6.32
N ASP A 91 -11.79 5.86 6.28
CA ASP A 91 -13.09 6.34 5.81
C ASP A 91 -13.89 6.93 6.98
N PRO A 92 -14.26 8.23 6.96
CA PRO A 92 -15.02 8.86 8.04
C PRO A 92 -16.41 8.28 8.24
N THR A 93 -16.95 7.57 7.26
CA THR A 93 -18.26 6.91 7.36
C THR A 93 -18.18 5.42 7.74
N GLY A 94 -16.97 4.83 7.66
CA GLY A 94 -16.75 3.41 7.92
C GLY A 94 -17.44 2.47 6.93
N THR A 95 -17.79 2.96 5.74
CA THR A 95 -18.49 2.20 4.69
C THR A 95 -17.59 1.80 3.52
N GLY A 96 -16.38 2.37 3.43
CA GLY A 96 -15.47 2.22 2.30
C GLY A 96 -15.76 3.15 1.13
N MET A 97 -16.78 4.03 1.25
CA MET A 97 -17.29 4.83 0.12
C MET A 97 -16.93 6.32 0.21
N ALA A 98 -16.33 6.78 1.30
CA ALA A 98 -16.03 8.19 1.53
C ALA A 98 -14.57 8.42 1.90
N GLY A 99 -14.18 9.69 1.96
CA GLY A 99 -12.86 10.12 2.39
C GLY A 99 -12.20 11.06 1.39
N ASN A 100 -11.91 12.27 1.88
CA ASN A 100 -11.27 13.31 1.09
C ASN A 100 -9.84 13.53 1.57
N SER A 101 -8.98 14.00 0.67
CA SER A 101 -7.66 14.48 1.01
C SER A 101 -7.73 15.75 1.87
N MET A 102 -6.61 16.14 2.47
CA MET A 102 -6.48 17.39 3.21
C MET A 102 -6.77 18.65 2.37
N TRP A 103 -6.65 18.53 1.05
CA TRP A 103 -6.95 19.62 0.10
C TRP A 103 -8.41 19.67 -0.33
N GLY A 104 -9.22 18.70 0.13
CA GLY A 104 -10.61 18.49 -0.31
C GLY A 104 -10.69 17.69 -1.61
N GLY A 105 -11.56 16.68 -1.65
CA GLY A 105 -11.67 15.76 -2.78
C GLY A 105 -10.52 14.76 -2.87
N GLN A 106 -10.25 14.27 -4.07
CA GLN A 106 -9.20 13.30 -4.39
C GLN A 106 -7.90 14.01 -4.80
N PHE A 107 -6.78 13.29 -4.75
CA PHE A 107 -5.49 13.76 -5.23
C PHE A 107 -4.76 12.66 -5.99
N ASP A 108 -3.71 13.00 -6.70
CA ASP A 108 -2.83 12.03 -7.34
C ASP A 108 -1.56 11.86 -6.51
N GLY A 109 -1.44 10.71 -5.84
CA GLY A 109 -0.26 10.33 -5.07
C GLY A 109 0.89 9.82 -5.92
N GLY A 110 0.58 9.33 -7.13
CA GLY A 110 1.55 8.72 -8.03
C GLY A 110 2.03 7.33 -7.59
N ILE A 111 2.99 6.80 -8.33
CA ILE A 111 3.65 5.52 -8.00
C ILE A 111 5.09 5.83 -7.60
N PRO A 112 5.42 5.80 -6.30
CA PRO A 112 6.77 6.09 -5.82
C PRO A 112 7.76 5.01 -6.24
N GLU A 113 8.87 5.40 -6.83
CA GLU A 113 9.95 4.48 -7.15
C GLU A 113 10.62 3.96 -5.87
N GLY A 114 10.90 2.67 -5.82
CA GLY A 114 11.61 2.03 -4.70
C GLY A 114 10.77 1.80 -3.45
N LEU A 115 9.46 2.03 -3.50
CA LEU A 115 8.50 1.64 -2.47
C LEU A 115 7.57 0.57 -3.02
N TYR A 116 7.48 -0.54 -2.29
CA TYR A 116 6.75 -1.73 -2.71
C TYR A 116 5.78 -2.19 -1.60
N HIS A 117 4.85 -3.06 -1.94
CA HIS A 117 3.84 -3.60 -1.00
C HIS A 117 4.38 -4.79 -0.18
N PHE A 118 5.53 -4.63 0.45
CA PHE A 118 6.00 -5.59 1.44
C PHE A 118 5.08 -5.65 2.65
N SER A 119 5.17 -6.72 3.45
CA SER A 119 4.47 -6.79 4.74
C SER A 119 4.76 -5.53 5.57
N GLY A 120 3.71 -4.89 6.09
CA GLY A 120 3.80 -3.62 6.80
C GLY A 120 3.83 -2.37 5.92
N ALA A 121 3.81 -2.47 4.59
CA ALA A 121 3.66 -1.31 3.73
C ALA A 121 2.33 -0.61 3.98
N VAL A 122 2.36 0.74 3.96
CA VAL A 122 1.17 1.59 4.12
C VAL A 122 0.93 2.34 2.82
N ALA A 123 -0.24 2.13 2.23
CA ALA A 123 -0.59 2.68 0.93
C ALA A 123 -2.02 3.24 0.90
N TYR A 124 -2.28 4.20 -0.01
CA TYR A 124 -3.64 4.69 -0.21
C TYR A 124 -4.51 3.66 -0.93
N ALA A 125 -5.75 3.51 -0.45
CA ALA A 125 -6.80 2.84 -1.21
C ALA A 125 -7.37 3.83 -2.25
N ASN A 126 -7.60 3.34 -3.47
CA ASN A 126 -8.11 4.14 -4.57
C ASN A 126 -9.20 3.40 -5.37
N SER A 127 -9.83 4.10 -6.31
CA SER A 127 -10.87 3.57 -7.18
C SER A 127 -10.35 3.16 -8.57
N GLY A 128 -9.15 2.57 -8.61
CA GLY A 128 -8.52 2.06 -9.84
C GLY A 128 -7.47 2.99 -10.46
N SER A 129 -7.13 4.10 -9.80
CA SER A 129 -6.05 5.01 -10.21
C SER A 129 -5.57 5.82 -9.02
N THR A 130 -4.26 6.09 -8.93
CA THR A 130 -3.66 6.97 -7.91
C THR A 130 -4.25 8.39 -7.93
N SER A 131 -4.83 8.83 -9.04
CA SER A 131 -5.55 10.11 -9.12
C SER A 131 -6.85 10.14 -8.32
N THR A 132 -7.26 9.01 -7.74
CA THR A 132 -8.44 8.87 -6.88
C THR A 132 -8.09 8.61 -5.42
N ASP A 133 -6.84 8.82 -5.02
CA ASP A 133 -6.42 8.75 -3.62
C ASP A 133 -7.15 9.81 -2.77
N GLY A 134 -7.49 9.45 -1.54
CA GLY A 134 -8.24 10.31 -0.61
C GLY A 134 -7.66 10.22 0.80
N SER A 135 -8.52 9.89 1.77
CA SER A 135 -8.09 9.62 3.15
C SER A 135 -7.95 8.14 3.48
N GLN A 136 -8.54 7.25 2.69
CA GLN A 136 -8.49 5.82 2.97
C GLN A 136 -7.10 5.25 2.69
N PHE A 137 -6.60 4.46 3.61
CA PHE A 137 -5.32 3.76 3.51
C PHE A 137 -5.46 2.33 4.00
N TYR A 138 -4.49 1.50 3.64
CA TYR A 138 -4.36 0.15 4.17
C TYR A 138 -2.94 -0.16 4.58
N ILE A 139 -2.81 -1.15 5.48
CA ILE A 139 -1.55 -1.71 5.95
C ILE A 139 -1.51 -3.17 5.52
N VAL A 140 -0.49 -3.59 4.79
CA VAL A 140 -0.28 -4.98 4.39
C VAL A 140 0.01 -5.83 5.63
N ASN A 141 -0.79 -6.89 5.87
CA ASN A 141 -0.73 -7.69 7.09
C ASN A 141 -0.24 -9.15 6.89
N THR A 142 0.43 -9.43 5.76
CA THR A 142 0.99 -10.75 5.47
C THR A 142 2.06 -11.16 6.50
N ASP A 143 2.25 -12.46 6.66
CA ASP A 143 3.36 -13.00 7.46
C ASP A 143 4.68 -13.02 6.67
N PRO A 144 5.85 -13.05 7.34
CA PRO A 144 7.12 -13.22 6.66
C PRO A 144 7.14 -14.46 5.76
N GLY A 145 7.61 -14.30 4.54
CA GLY A 145 7.63 -15.37 3.55
C GLY A 145 6.31 -15.64 2.84
N GLU A 146 5.20 -15.06 3.30
CA GLU A 146 3.91 -15.13 2.60
C GLU A 146 3.76 -13.95 1.66
N TYR A 147 3.64 -14.22 0.37
CA TYR A 147 3.39 -13.19 -0.64
C TYR A 147 2.37 -13.68 -1.67
N GLU A 148 1.55 -12.76 -2.14
CA GLU A 148 0.49 -13.03 -3.10
C GLU A 148 0.83 -12.42 -4.46
N LEU A 149 0.81 -13.25 -5.49
CA LEU A 149 1.06 -12.86 -6.89
C LEU A 149 -0.24 -12.57 -7.67
N GLY A 150 -1.38 -12.71 -7.01
CA GLY A 150 -2.67 -12.63 -7.69
C GLY A 150 -3.02 -13.88 -8.48
N GLY A 151 -4.01 -13.77 -9.34
CA GLY A 151 -4.48 -14.89 -10.14
C GLY A 151 -5.43 -14.48 -11.25
N THR A 152 -5.72 -15.41 -12.15
CA THR A 152 -6.69 -15.22 -13.25
C THR A 152 -7.93 -16.05 -12.98
N ARG A 153 -9.12 -15.40 -13.10
CA ARG A 153 -10.39 -16.13 -13.07
C ARG A 153 -10.58 -16.88 -14.38
N LEU A 154 -10.83 -18.19 -14.28
CA LEU A 154 -11.08 -19.07 -15.42
C LEU A 154 -12.57 -19.05 -15.83
N GLU A 155 -12.87 -19.59 -17.03
CA GLU A 155 -14.22 -19.64 -17.58
C GLU A 155 -15.21 -20.44 -16.72
N ASP A 156 -14.73 -21.43 -15.97
CA ASP A 156 -15.51 -22.24 -15.03
C ASP A 156 -15.78 -21.56 -13.69
N GLY A 157 -15.26 -20.31 -13.52
CA GLY A 157 -15.42 -19.49 -12.32
C GLY A 157 -14.36 -19.76 -11.24
N SER A 158 -13.47 -20.75 -11.41
CA SER A 158 -12.33 -20.97 -10.52
C SER A 158 -11.26 -19.88 -10.70
N VAL A 159 -10.31 -19.81 -9.76
CA VAL A 159 -9.17 -18.90 -9.84
C VAL A 159 -7.89 -19.70 -9.94
N HIS A 160 -7.11 -19.45 -10.98
CA HIS A 160 -5.74 -19.92 -11.10
C HIS A 160 -4.82 -18.90 -10.44
N TYR A 161 -4.22 -19.25 -9.31
CA TYR A 161 -3.25 -18.40 -8.62
C TYR A 161 -1.86 -18.60 -9.21
N TYR A 162 -1.14 -17.49 -9.43
CA TYR A 162 0.20 -17.54 -9.98
C TYR A 162 1.22 -18.03 -8.95
N GLU A 163 2.17 -18.84 -9.37
CA GLU A 163 3.23 -19.40 -8.53
C GLU A 163 4.55 -18.66 -8.67
N THR A 164 4.75 -17.94 -9.77
CA THR A 164 5.98 -17.20 -10.05
C THR A 164 5.70 -15.77 -10.52
N PHE A 165 6.65 -14.86 -10.30
CA PHE A 165 6.58 -13.50 -10.81
C PHE A 165 6.49 -13.44 -12.34
N GLU A 166 7.16 -14.36 -13.03
CA GLU A 166 7.12 -14.45 -14.50
C GLU A 166 5.73 -14.86 -14.98
N GLU A 167 5.11 -15.88 -14.37
CA GLU A 167 3.76 -16.32 -14.68
C GLU A 167 2.74 -15.20 -14.44
N ALA A 168 2.90 -14.43 -13.37
CA ALA A 168 2.08 -13.27 -13.06
C ALA A 168 2.32 -12.08 -14.00
N GLY A 169 3.31 -12.16 -14.91
CA GLY A 169 3.70 -11.04 -15.77
C GLY A 169 4.30 -9.86 -15.03
N MET A 170 4.81 -10.10 -13.82
CA MET A 170 5.37 -9.06 -12.97
C MET A 170 6.82 -8.75 -13.33
N THR A 171 7.17 -7.46 -13.27
CA THR A 171 8.45 -6.94 -13.73
C THR A 171 9.33 -6.35 -12.63
N GLN A 172 9.02 -6.63 -11.35
CA GLN A 172 9.85 -6.17 -10.23
C GLN A 172 11.28 -6.67 -10.40
N PRO A 173 12.30 -5.85 -10.03
CA PRO A 173 13.71 -6.25 -10.02
C PRO A 173 13.95 -7.53 -9.20
N LYS A 174 14.99 -8.30 -9.54
CA LYS A 174 15.28 -9.59 -8.89
C LYS A 174 15.53 -9.48 -7.38
N ASN A 175 16.21 -8.40 -6.94
CA ASN A 175 16.37 -8.13 -5.51
C ASN A 175 15.02 -7.89 -4.81
N VAL A 176 14.07 -7.21 -5.45
CA VAL A 176 12.72 -6.98 -4.91
C VAL A 176 11.95 -8.29 -4.80
N GLN A 177 11.97 -9.13 -5.85
CA GLN A 177 11.35 -10.45 -5.82
C GLN A 177 11.90 -11.33 -4.68
N LYS A 178 13.22 -11.26 -4.43
CA LYS A 178 13.86 -11.96 -3.31
C LYS A 178 13.36 -11.46 -1.96
N LEU A 179 13.23 -10.14 -1.81
CA LEU A 179 12.72 -9.54 -0.56
C LEU A 179 11.26 -9.91 -0.29
N TYR A 180 10.41 -10.02 -1.31
CA TYR A 180 9.05 -10.55 -1.13
C TYR A 180 9.04 -11.98 -0.57
N LYS A 181 9.94 -12.84 -1.03
CA LYS A 181 10.09 -14.20 -0.51
C LYS A 181 10.59 -14.26 0.94
N GLU A 182 11.28 -13.23 1.39
CA GLU A 182 11.81 -13.13 2.75
C GLU A 182 10.83 -12.45 3.70
N TYR A 183 10.28 -11.30 3.31
CA TYR A 183 9.47 -10.44 4.18
C TYR A 183 7.96 -10.58 3.97
N GLY A 184 7.53 -11.21 2.90
CA GLY A 184 6.12 -11.29 2.54
C GLY A 184 5.61 -10.02 1.87
N GLY A 185 4.34 -10.02 1.49
CA GLY A 185 3.67 -8.86 0.90
C GLY A 185 2.72 -9.20 -0.23
N THR A 186 2.32 -8.16 -0.95
CA THR A 186 1.30 -8.23 -2.01
C THR A 186 1.81 -7.61 -3.31
N PRO A 187 2.82 -8.23 -3.98
CA PRO A 187 3.47 -7.67 -5.17
C PRO A 187 2.52 -7.37 -6.33
N PHE A 188 1.34 -7.99 -6.39
CA PHE A 188 0.33 -7.71 -7.42
C PHE A 188 -0.29 -6.30 -7.30
N LEU A 189 -0.11 -5.62 -6.17
CA LEU A 189 -0.54 -4.23 -5.96
C LEU A 189 0.49 -3.21 -6.43
N ASP A 190 1.75 -3.61 -6.65
CA ASP A 190 2.80 -2.70 -7.10
C ASP A 190 2.42 -2.04 -8.43
N GLY A 191 2.71 -0.76 -8.55
CA GLY A 191 2.38 0.02 -9.74
C GLY A 191 0.92 0.49 -9.84
N ASN A 192 0.06 0.15 -8.86
CA ASN A 192 -1.36 0.53 -8.87
C ASN A 192 -1.77 1.42 -7.71
N TYR A 193 -0.99 1.45 -6.63
CA TYR A 193 -1.31 2.17 -5.40
C TYR A 193 -0.12 2.97 -4.89
N THR A 194 -0.39 4.10 -4.25
CA THR A 194 0.62 4.98 -3.69
C THR A 194 1.09 4.48 -2.33
N VAL A 195 2.21 3.78 -2.28
CA VAL A 195 2.89 3.43 -1.02
C VAL A 195 3.57 4.70 -0.48
N PHE A 196 3.30 5.06 0.78
CA PHE A 196 3.86 6.28 1.39
C PHE A 196 4.53 6.05 2.75
N GLY A 197 4.36 4.85 3.32
CA GLY A 197 4.90 4.50 4.62
C GLY A 197 5.22 3.02 4.75
N GLN A 198 5.94 2.70 5.83
CA GLN A 198 6.28 1.32 6.22
C GLN A 198 6.23 1.19 7.73
N VAL A 199 5.53 0.20 8.23
CA VAL A 199 5.55 -0.16 9.65
C VAL A 199 6.93 -0.68 9.99
N PHE A 200 7.57 -0.08 11.00
CA PHE A 200 8.86 -0.51 11.52
C PHE A 200 8.77 -1.04 12.96
N GLU A 201 7.67 -0.72 13.66
CA GLU A 201 7.35 -1.24 14.99
C GLU A 201 5.83 -1.46 15.12
N GLY A 202 5.40 -2.55 15.78
CA GLY A 202 3.98 -2.89 15.94
C GLY A 202 3.41 -3.80 14.84
N MET A 203 4.23 -4.56 14.10
CA MET A 203 3.73 -5.55 13.14
C MET A 203 2.96 -6.70 13.82
N ASP A 204 3.22 -6.99 15.07
CA ASP A 204 2.42 -7.92 15.89
C ASP A 204 0.99 -7.38 16.09
N VAL A 205 0.83 -6.07 16.32
CA VAL A 205 -0.47 -5.39 16.38
C VAL A 205 -1.18 -5.48 15.03
N VAL A 206 -0.48 -5.16 13.92
CA VAL A 206 -1.04 -5.24 12.56
C VAL A 206 -1.57 -6.64 12.26
N ARG A 207 -0.80 -7.70 12.60
CA ARG A 207 -1.20 -9.08 12.38
C ARG A 207 -2.33 -9.51 13.31
N ALA A 208 -2.30 -9.09 14.58
CA ALA A 208 -3.39 -9.38 15.52
C ALA A 208 -4.73 -8.79 15.04
N MET A 209 -4.72 -7.57 14.50
CA MET A 209 -5.88 -6.98 13.83
C MET A 209 -6.34 -7.83 12.64
N GLY A 210 -5.41 -8.38 11.86
CA GLY A 210 -5.70 -9.24 10.71
C GLY A 210 -6.40 -10.55 11.06
N GLN A 211 -6.47 -10.94 12.34
CA GLN A 211 -7.08 -12.19 12.81
C GLN A 211 -8.50 -12.00 13.39
N VAL A 212 -9.05 -10.79 13.35
CA VAL A 212 -10.41 -10.56 13.87
C VAL A 212 -11.46 -11.24 12.99
N GLU A 213 -12.57 -11.66 13.60
CA GLU A 213 -13.70 -12.20 12.85
C GLU A 213 -14.36 -11.10 12.01
N THR A 214 -14.68 -11.42 10.77
CA THR A 214 -15.32 -10.51 9.79
C THR A 214 -16.62 -11.11 9.25
N ASP A 215 -17.45 -10.24 8.68
CA ASP A 215 -18.63 -10.65 7.92
C ASP A 215 -18.28 -11.03 6.47
N GLU A 216 -19.31 -11.32 5.66
CA GLU A 216 -19.16 -11.70 4.24
C GLU A 216 -18.58 -10.58 3.34
N ASN A 217 -18.48 -9.36 3.85
CA ASN A 217 -17.91 -8.19 3.18
C ASN A 217 -16.55 -7.79 3.78
N ASP A 218 -15.88 -8.69 4.49
CA ASP A 218 -14.59 -8.47 5.17
C ASP A 218 -14.65 -7.38 6.27
N LYS A 219 -15.84 -7.01 6.74
CA LYS A 219 -16.01 -6.03 7.80
C LYS A 219 -15.88 -6.69 9.17
N PRO A 220 -15.03 -6.18 10.09
CA PRO A 220 -14.90 -6.71 11.43
C PRO A 220 -16.23 -6.75 12.18
N LEU A 221 -16.56 -7.90 12.79
CA LEU A 221 -17.76 -8.07 13.64
C LEU A 221 -17.65 -7.24 14.93
N THR A 222 -16.44 -7.09 15.45
CA THR A 222 -16.13 -6.14 16.53
C THR A 222 -15.31 -5.01 15.95
N GLN A 223 -15.67 -3.76 16.23
CA GLN A 223 -14.98 -2.60 15.69
C GLN A 223 -13.49 -2.60 16.08
N VAL A 224 -12.63 -2.47 15.08
CA VAL A 224 -11.21 -2.20 15.25
C VAL A 224 -11.01 -0.69 15.02
N GLN A 225 -10.79 0.05 16.11
CA GLN A 225 -10.83 1.52 16.11
C GLN A 225 -9.43 2.11 16.28
N MET A 226 -9.12 3.12 15.48
CA MET A 226 -7.99 4.01 15.71
C MET A 226 -8.39 4.99 16.82
N GLU A 227 -7.81 4.87 18.01
CA GLU A 227 -8.02 5.89 19.07
C GLU A 227 -7.40 7.22 18.67
N SER A 228 -6.24 7.16 18.02
CA SER A 228 -5.57 8.35 17.51
C SER A 228 -4.55 8.01 16.43
N VAL A 229 -4.28 9.00 15.56
CA VAL A 229 -3.11 9.02 14.68
C VAL A 229 -2.33 10.29 14.97
N ARG A 230 -1.04 10.17 15.31
CA ARG A 230 -0.19 11.31 15.66
C ARG A 230 1.10 11.29 14.86
N ILE A 231 1.52 12.48 14.47
CA ILE A 231 2.83 12.69 13.85
C ILE A 231 3.78 13.17 14.92
N VAL A 232 4.85 12.45 15.12
CA VAL A 232 5.86 12.74 16.13
C VAL A 232 7.27 12.70 15.51
N GLU A 233 8.22 13.38 16.16
CA GLU A 233 9.64 13.25 15.80
C GLU A 233 10.18 11.92 16.37
N TYR A 234 10.89 11.17 15.54
CA TYR A 234 11.56 9.96 15.99
C TYR A 234 12.78 10.31 16.83
N THR A 235 12.88 9.74 18.02
CA THR A 235 13.93 10.05 19.02
C THR A 235 15.06 9.03 19.07
N GLY A 236 14.97 7.96 18.23
CA GLY A 236 16.00 6.90 18.21
C GLY A 236 15.81 5.81 19.28
N GLU A 237 14.69 5.85 20.04
CA GLU A 237 14.34 4.84 21.06
C GLU A 237 13.16 3.98 20.57
#